data_96ff15a6e765bd9897a0356139b96dcb
#
_entry.id   96ff15a6e765bd9897a0356139b96dcb
#
_cell.length_a   1.000
_cell.length_b   1.000
_cell.length_c   1.000
_cell.angle_alpha   90.00
_cell.angle_beta   90.00
_cell.angle_gamma   90.00
#
_symmetry.space_group_name_H-M   'P 1'
#
loop_
_entity.id
_entity.type
_entity.pdbx_description
1 polymer ?
#
loop_
_entity_poly.entity_id
_entity_poly.type
_entity_poly.pdbx_seq_one_letter_code
_entity_poly.pdbx_strand_id
1 'polypeptide(L)'
;MPLFQIPTSLNIKEKLAKTQEKNFGDVASEENLRERRYFWTARAFAMIFVVSLISNILMLMSLFSLVPLVRVQPYELTFSDKKAQTVTVKPFALDETLLKGITTDMVRQYVTLRKTITADQEEMGYRWGANGPVSLLSTDNTYKVFAEQSEKVLRAAIDSQITRDVKINSAIPYVAADGGEYWIVDYDLITMSPQNTTEKIVPYVATVYVTFQPYNSRWENRLKNPIGFKVELFGDETKESYDAREKEKIKNNR
;
A
#
# COMPACT_ATOMS: atom_id res chain seq x y z
N MET A 1 -31.68 62.12 89.26
CA MET A 1 -32.29 60.83 88.73
C MET A 1 -32.31 60.93 87.23
N PRO A 2 -31.50 60.18 86.48
CA PRO A 2 -31.56 60.16 85.01
C PRO A 2 -32.71 59.26 84.55
N LEU A 3 -33.67 59.84 83.78
CA LEU A 3 -34.73 59.13 83.14
C LEU A 3 -34.20 58.11 82.08
N PHE A 4 -34.49 56.85 82.34
CA PHE A 4 -34.23 55.76 81.40
C PHE A 4 -35.06 55.97 80.12
N GLN A 5 -34.47 56.35 79.00
CA GLN A 5 -35.15 56.41 77.74
C GLN A 5 -35.27 55.01 77.20
N ILE A 6 -36.51 54.48 77.14
CA ILE A 6 -36.80 53.21 76.48
C ILE A 6 -36.58 53.36 74.94
N PRO A 7 -35.75 52.59 74.30
CA PRO A 7 -35.57 52.73 72.84
C PRO A 7 -36.89 52.41 72.13
N THR A 8 -37.38 53.33 71.36
CA THR A 8 -38.58 53.22 70.56
C THR A 8 -38.46 52.04 69.57
N SER A 9 -39.49 51.21 69.43
CA SER A 9 -39.54 50.00 68.58
C SER A 9 -39.13 50.23 67.10
N LEU A 10 -39.18 51.48 66.63
CA LEU A 10 -38.68 51.90 65.31
C LEU A 10 -37.16 51.76 65.16
N ASN A 11 -36.42 52.09 66.22
CA ASN A 11 -34.96 52.06 66.17
C ASN A 11 -34.39 50.62 66.18
N ILE A 12 -35.13 49.67 66.75
CA ILE A 12 -34.79 48.24 66.74
C ILE A 12 -35.12 47.64 65.39
N LYS A 13 -36.18 47.98 64.73
CA LYS A 13 -36.53 47.51 63.38
C LYS A 13 -35.55 48.01 62.33
N GLU A 14 -35.11 49.28 62.42
CA GLU A 14 -34.12 49.83 61.50
C GLU A 14 -32.71 49.24 61.70
N LYS A 15 -32.32 48.94 62.92
CA LYS A 15 -31.07 48.21 63.20
C LYS A 15 -31.13 46.76 62.70
N LEU A 16 -32.25 46.08 62.88
CA LEU A 16 -32.47 44.74 62.40
C LEU A 16 -32.44 44.67 60.84
N ALA A 17 -33.14 45.67 60.21
CA ALA A 17 -33.08 45.74 58.73
C ALA A 17 -31.67 45.99 58.20
N LYS A 18 -30.92 46.92 58.75
CA LYS A 18 -29.49 47.17 58.36
C LYS A 18 -28.60 45.98 58.64
N THR A 19 -28.86 45.23 59.71
CA THR A 19 -28.07 43.99 59.98
C THR A 19 -28.43 42.89 59.02
N GLN A 20 -29.72 42.74 58.64
CA GLN A 20 -30.13 41.79 57.61
C GLN A 20 -29.55 42.14 56.26
N GLU A 21 -29.60 43.43 55.84
CA GLU A 21 -29.06 43.90 54.55
C GLU A 21 -27.56 43.66 54.45
N LYS A 22 -26.82 43.89 55.55
CA LYS A 22 -25.38 43.59 55.62
C LYS A 22 -25.09 42.09 55.50
N ASN A 23 -25.88 41.23 56.17
CA ASN A 23 -25.72 39.79 56.10
C ASN A 23 -26.04 39.25 54.71
N PHE A 24 -27.10 39.81 54.05
CA PHE A 24 -27.40 39.43 52.63
C PHE A 24 -26.32 39.89 51.68
N GLY A 25 -25.70 41.06 51.88
CA GLY A 25 -24.59 41.54 51.07
C GLY A 25 -23.35 40.64 51.20
N ASP A 26 -23.03 40.23 52.43
CA ASP A 26 -21.87 39.33 52.68
C ASP A 26 -22.11 37.93 52.10
N VAL A 27 -23.32 37.35 52.20
CA VAL A 27 -23.65 36.06 51.62
C VAL A 27 -23.57 36.12 50.06
N ALA A 28 -24.12 37.16 49.44
CA ALA A 28 -24.05 37.35 47.99
C ALA A 28 -22.60 37.54 47.50
N SER A 29 -21.72 38.21 48.32
CA SER A 29 -20.29 38.34 47.97
C SER A 29 -19.55 37.02 48.08
N GLU A 30 -19.86 36.14 49.04
CA GLU A 30 -19.28 34.83 49.20
C GLU A 30 -19.69 33.88 48.07
N GLU A 31 -20.94 33.90 47.64
CA GLU A 31 -21.39 33.13 46.48
C GLU A 31 -20.68 33.55 45.22
N ASN A 32 -20.53 34.84 44.95
CA ASN A 32 -19.78 35.33 43.79
C ASN A 32 -18.28 34.93 43.83
N LEU A 33 -17.69 34.85 45.03
CA LEU A 33 -16.32 34.38 45.18
C LEU A 33 -16.15 32.89 44.96
N ARG A 34 -17.14 32.09 45.35
CA ARG A 34 -17.19 30.64 45.07
C ARG A 34 -17.37 30.37 43.58
N GLU A 35 -18.30 31.04 42.92
CA GLU A 35 -18.50 30.91 41.48
C GLU A 35 -17.23 31.28 40.70
N ARG A 36 -16.54 32.39 41.04
CA ARG A 36 -15.26 32.75 40.42
C ARG A 36 -14.20 31.69 40.58
N ARG A 37 -14.11 31.02 41.73
CA ARG A 37 -13.16 29.90 41.93
C ARG A 37 -13.51 28.72 41.05
N TYR A 38 -14.77 28.34 40.94
CA TYR A 38 -15.23 27.27 40.06
C TYR A 38 -14.96 27.58 38.57
N PHE A 39 -15.20 28.81 38.14
CA PHE A 39 -14.85 29.25 36.78
C PHE A 39 -13.37 29.19 36.49
N TRP A 40 -12.52 29.57 37.43
CA TRP A 40 -11.08 29.50 37.29
C TRP A 40 -10.59 28.04 37.23
N THR A 41 -11.05 27.18 38.12
CA THR A 41 -10.71 25.76 38.11
C THR A 41 -11.23 25.06 36.85
N ALA A 42 -12.46 25.36 36.44
CA ALA A 42 -13.02 24.79 35.20
C ALA A 42 -12.18 25.18 33.95
N ARG A 43 -11.76 26.45 33.86
CA ARG A 43 -10.84 26.91 32.77
C ARG A 43 -9.49 26.24 32.83
N ALA A 44 -8.92 26.06 34.02
CA ALA A 44 -7.65 25.37 34.18
C ALA A 44 -7.75 23.91 33.74
N PHE A 45 -8.79 23.20 34.14
CA PHE A 45 -9.05 21.82 33.70
C PHE A 45 -9.30 21.73 32.19
N ALA A 46 -10.04 22.67 31.61
CA ALA A 46 -10.27 22.71 30.16
C ALA A 46 -8.94 22.89 29.39
N MET A 47 -8.05 23.77 29.85
CA MET A 47 -6.72 23.94 29.24
C MET A 47 -5.86 22.69 29.37
N ILE A 48 -5.83 22.07 30.55
CA ILE A 48 -5.11 20.80 30.76
C ILE A 48 -5.65 19.71 29.83
N PHE A 49 -6.96 19.62 29.68
CA PHE A 49 -7.58 18.66 28.77
C PHE A 49 -7.18 18.88 27.32
N VAL A 50 -7.20 20.12 26.84
CA VAL A 50 -6.77 20.47 25.46
C VAL A 50 -5.30 20.12 25.24
N VAL A 51 -4.42 20.46 26.18
CA VAL A 51 -2.98 20.12 26.10
C VAL A 51 -2.77 18.60 26.08
N SER A 52 -3.50 17.87 26.93
CA SER A 52 -3.47 16.39 26.94
C SER A 52 -3.95 15.80 25.62
N LEU A 53 -5.01 16.34 25.04
CA LEU A 53 -5.56 15.89 23.75
C LEU A 53 -4.51 16.09 22.61
N ILE A 54 -3.89 17.27 22.56
CA ILE A 54 -2.86 17.59 21.57
C ILE A 54 -1.66 16.64 21.75
N SER A 55 -1.23 16.39 22.99
CA SER A 55 -0.13 15.47 23.28
C SER A 55 -0.44 14.04 22.82
N ASN A 56 -1.66 13.55 23.03
CA ASN A 56 -2.09 12.24 22.56
C ASN A 56 -2.11 12.15 21.03
N ILE A 57 -2.57 13.20 20.34
CA ILE A 57 -2.57 13.25 18.87
C ILE A 57 -1.14 13.21 18.32
N LEU A 58 -0.22 13.97 18.92
CA LEU A 58 1.19 13.96 18.53
C LEU A 58 1.85 12.59 18.76
N MET A 59 1.51 11.93 19.87
CA MET A 59 2.01 10.57 20.16
C MET A 59 1.48 9.54 19.17
N LEU A 60 0.20 9.64 18.78
CA LEU A 60 -0.39 8.82 17.72
C LEU A 60 0.28 9.07 16.37
N MET A 61 0.51 10.31 15.98
CA MET A 61 1.23 10.65 14.75
C MET A 61 2.66 10.09 14.76
N SER A 62 3.35 10.16 15.89
CA SER A 62 4.68 9.56 16.05
C SER A 62 4.65 8.04 15.88
N LEU A 63 3.67 7.36 16.46
CA LEU A 63 3.46 5.91 16.28
C LEU A 63 3.19 5.54 14.82
N PHE A 64 2.34 6.28 14.14
CA PHE A 64 2.07 6.07 12.70
C PHE A 64 3.32 6.31 11.83
N SER A 65 4.17 7.26 12.20
CA SER A 65 5.45 7.51 11.54
C SER A 65 6.45 6.36 11.73
N LEU A 66 6.38 5.62 12.84
CA LEU A 66 7.23 4.46 13.14
C LEU A 66 6.77 3.16 12.45
N VAL A 67 5.48 3.05 12.07
CA VAL A 67 4.93 1.85 11.40
C VAL A 67 5.69 1.47 10.12
N PRO A 68 6.13 2.40 9.23
CA PRO A 68 6.93 2.02 8.07
C PRO A 68 8.36 1.56 8.39
N LEU A 69 8.84 1.69 9.63
CA LEU A 69 10.17 1.22 10.05
C LEU A 69 10.24 -0.29 10.32
N VAL A 70 9.11 -0.99 10.36
CA VAL A 70 9.10 -2.45 10.37
C VAL A 70 9.39 -2.95 8.95
N ARG A 71 10.67 -2.93 8.57
CA ARG A 71 11.14 -3.59 7.36
C ARG A 71 11.08 -5.09 7.60
N VAL A 72 10.20 -5.78 6.88
CA VAL A 72 10.28 -7.22 6.75
C VAL A 72 11.56 -7.51 5.95
N GLN A 73 12.62 -7.92 6.65
CA GLN A 73 13.83 -8.38 5.96
C GLN A 73 13.60 -9.86 5.63
N PRO A 74 13.63 -10.24 4.35
CA PRO A 74 13.66 -11.64 4.00
C PRO A 74 14.97 -12.26 4.52
N TYR A 75 14.88 -13.44 5.13
CA TYR A 75 16.04 -14.20 5.60
C TYR A 75 16.22 -15.42 4.70
N GLU A 76 17.43 -15.63 4.23
CA GLU A 76 17.81 -16.87 3.55
C GLU A 76 18.16 -17.93 4.59
N LEU A 77 17.45 -19.06 4.55
CA LEU A 77 17.72 -20.23 5.40
C LEU A 77 18.64 -21.16 4.61
N THR A 78 19.95 -21.09 4.87
CA THR A 78 20.91 -22.02 4.28
C THR A 78 21.12 -23.21 5.24
N PHE A 79 20.75 -24.40 4.79
CA PHE A 79 21.01 -25.63 5.53
C PHE A 79 22.43 -26.10 5.18
N SER A 80 23.34 -25.96 6.12
CA SER A 80 24.69 -26.47 5.98
C SER A 80 24.75 -27.91 6.52
N ASP A 81 25.12 -28.80 5.64
CA ASP A 81 25.46 -30.21 5.83
C ASP A 81 24.64 -31.09 6.82
N LYS A 82 24.37 -32.30 6.35
CA LYS A 82 23.54 -33.36 7.01
C LYS A 82 24.00 -33.80 8.42
N LYS A 83 25.09 -33.27 8.94
CA LYS A 83 25.66 -33.68 10.25
C LYS A 83 25.60 -32.63 11.35
N ALA A 84 25.41 -31.37 11.02
CA ALA A 84 25.21 -30.32 12.02
C ALA A 84 23.92 -29.57 11.65
N GLN A 85 22.85 -29.79 12.41
CA GLN A 85 21.56 -29.10 12.25
C GLN A 85 21.66 -27.60 12.64
N THR A 86 22.72 -26.93 12.21
CA THR A 86 22.90 -25.49 12.41
C THR A 86 22.27 -24.75 11.26
N VAL A 87 21.12 -24.14 11.52
CA VAL A 87 20.48 -23.20 10.59
C VAL A 87 21.17 -21.85 10.78
N THR A 88 21.95 -21.43 9.81
CA THR A 88 22.52 -20.08 9.82
C THR A 88 21.53 -19.12 9.18
N VAL A 89 20.92 -18.25 10.01
CA VAL A 89 20.03 -17.18 9.54
C VAL A 89 20.91 -15.97 9.24
N LYS A 90 21.08 -15.64 7.96
CA LYS A 90 21.73 -14.39 7.54
C LYS A 90 20.67 -13.39 7.08
N PRO A 91 20.79 -12.09 7.41
CA PRO A 91 19.96 -11.09 6.77
C PRO A 91 20.23 -11.15 5.27
N PHE A 92 19.14 -11.20 4.50
CA PHE A 92 19.21 -11.24 3.06
C PHE A 92 19.78 -9.91 2.54
N ALA A 93 21.06 -9.89 2.26
CA ALA A 93 21.67 -8.78 1.54
C ALA A 93 21.27 -8.94 0.07
N LEU A 94 20.42 -8.06 -0.42
CA LEU A 94 20.12 -7.96 -1.85
C LEU A 94 21.39 -7.52 -2.57
N ASP A 95 22.22 -8.50 -2.93
CA ASP A 95 23.30 -8.28 -3.89
C ASP A 95 22.68 -7.98 -5.26
N GLU A 96 23.29 -7.11 -6.03
CA GLU A 96 22.79 -6.69 -7.35
C GLU A 96 22.54 -7.89 -8.27
N THR A 97 23.42 -8.89 -8.22
CA THR A 97 23.30 -10.14 -8.99
C THR A 97 22.06 -10.95 -8.59
N LEU A 98 21.79 -11.03 -7.30
CA LEU A 98 20.65 -11.74 -6.75
C LEU A 98 19.35 -11.01 -7.08
N LEU A 99 19.34 -9.68 -6.96
CA LEU A 99 18.19 -8.85 -7.32
C LEU A 99 17.86 -9.02 -8.80
N LYS A 100 18.85 -9.01 -9.69
CA LYS A 100 18.65 -9.26 -11.12
C LYS A 100 18.10 -10.65 -11.39
N GLY A 101 18.58 -11.67 -10.67
CA GLY A 101 18.06 -13.04 -10.76
C GLY A 101 16.58 -13.12 -10.39
N ILE A 102 16.22 -12.61 -9.20
CA ILE A 102 14.83 -12.57 -8.72
C ILE A 102 13.94 -11.77 -9.68
N THR A 103 14.41 -10.62 -10.15
CA THR A 103 13.65 -9.80 -11.11
C THR A 103 13.40 -10.54 -12.40
N THR A 104 14.40 -11.24 -12.92
CA THR A 104 14.28 -12.05 -14.14
C THR A 104 13.22 -13.14 -13.97
N ASP A 105 13.21 -13.83 -12.83
CA ASP A 105 12.21 -14.87 -12.56
C ASP A 105 10.80 -14.27 -12.40
N MET A 106 10.66 -13.11 -11.77
CA MET A 106 9.37 -12.40 -11.67
C MET A 106 8.89 -11.91 -13.04
N VAL A 107 9.78 -11.46 -13.91
CA VAL A 107 9.44 -11.10 -15.29
C VAL A 107 8.95 -12.32 -16.06
N ARG A 108 9.63 -13.47 -15.97
CA ARG A 108 9.17 -14.73 -16.57
C ARG A 108 7.79 -15.12 -16.08
N GLN A 109 7.60 -15.10 -14.78
CA GLN A 109 6.32 -15.39 -14.15
C GLN A 109 5.22 -14.43 -14.63
N TYR A 110 5.52 -13.14 -14.72
CA TYR A 110 4.57 -12.14 -15.20
C TYR A 110 4.12 -12.40 -16.64
N VAL A 111 5.07 -12.67 -17.56
CA VAL A 111 4.76 -12.99 -18.96
C VAL A 111 3.87 -14.24 -19.05
N THR A 112 4.21 -15.28 -18.30
CA THR A 112 3.41 -16.50 -18.21
C THR A 112 2.01 -16.20 -17.71
N LEU A 113 1.85 -15.54 -16.57
CA LEU A 113 0.55 -15.20 -16.00
C LEU A 113 -0.33 -14.36 -16.94
N ARG A 114 0.28 -13.43 -17.68
CA ARG A 114 -0.41 -12.52 -18.59
C ARG A 114 -0.87 -13.19 -19.89
N LYS A 115 -0.12 -14.19 -20.37
CA LYS A 115 -0.34 -14.76 -21.71
C LYS A 115 -0.99 -16.14 -21.70
N THR A 116 -0.88 -16.89 -20.62
CA THR A 116 -1.52 -18.21 -20.49
C THR A 116 -3.04 -18.06 -20.36
N ILE A 117 -3.78 -18.86 -21.11
CA ILE A 117 -5.24 -18.99 -21.03
C ILE A 117 -5.57 -20.44 -20.76
N THR A 118 -6.21 -20.71 -19.63
CA THR A 118 -6.70 -22.04 -19.25
C THR A 118 -8.18 -22.19 -19.59
N ALA A 119 -8.67 -23.42 -19.64
CA ALA A 119 -10.09 -23.72 -19.83
C ALA A 119 -10.94 -23.34 -18.59
N ASP A 120 -10.31 -23.18 -17.43
CA ASP A 120 -10.98 -22.81 -16.19
C ASP A 120 -11.23 -21.30 -16.14
N GLN A 121 -12.50 -20.93 -16.27
CA GLN A 121 -12.94 -19.53 -16.27
C GLN A 121 -12.78 -18.88 -14.89
N GLU A 122 -12.95 -19.62 -13.81
CA GLU A 122 -12.82 -19.10 -12.45
C GLU A 122 -11.35 -18.77 -12.16
N GLU A 123 -10.43 -19.67 -12.52
CA GLU A 123 -9.00 -19.43 -12.42
C GLU A 123 -8.58 -18.21 -13.25
N MET A 124 -9.09 -18.09 -14.48
CA MET A 124 -8.78 -16.94 -15.33
C MET A 124 -9.33 -15.63 -14.78
N GLY A 125 -10.56 -15.65 -14.25
CA GLY A 125 -11.18 -14.50 -13.57
C GLY A 125 -10.38 -14.04 -12.35
N TYR A 126 -9.86 -14.97 -11.56
CA TYR A 126 -8.96 -14.65 -10.47
C TYR A 126 -7.61 -14.11 -10.96
N ARG A 127 -6.98 -14.80 -11.90
CA ARG A 127 -5.62 -14.48 -12.40
C ARG A 127 -5.56 -13.11 -13.07
N TRP A 128 -6.54 -12.77 -13.87
CA TRP A 128 -6.61 -11.52 -14.64
C TRP A 128 -7.47 -10.45 -13.97
N GLY A 129 -8.13 -10.77 -12.87
CA GLY A 129 -8.99 -9.85 -12.12
C GLY A 129 -8.23 -8.75 -11.38
N ALA A 130 -8.96 -7.75 -10.89
CA ALA A 130 -8.41 -6.56 -10.23
C ALA A 130 -7.57 -6.85 -8.96
N ASN A 131 -7.81 -7.97 -8.28
CA ASN A 131 -7.04 -8.40 -7.12
C ASN A 131 -6.17 -9.63 -7.42
N GLY A 132 -6.01 -9.97 -8.70
CA GLY A 132 -5.25 -11.12 -9.13
C GLY A 132 -3.75 -10.85 -9.26
N PRO A 133 -2.98 -11.91 -9.54
CA PRO A 133 -1.52 -11.80 -9.63
C PRO A 133 -1.05 -10.88 -10.76
N VAL A 134 -1.75 -10.79 -11.90
CA VAL A 134 -1.37 -9.86 -12.98
C VAL A 134 -1.52 -8.40 -12.52
N SER A 135 -2.62 -8.07 -11.84
CA SER A 135 -2.83 -6.73 -11.26
C SER A 135 -1.80 -6.43 -10.17
N LEU A 136 -1.51 -7.42 -9.31
CA LEU A 136 -0.53 -7.27 -8.24
C LEU A 136 0.86 -6.93 -8.77
N LEU A 137 1.27 -7.50 -9.90
CA LEU A 137 2.58 -7.33 -10.51
C LEU A 137 2.62 -6.21 -11.56
N SER A 138 1.52 -5.51 -11.83
CA SER A 138 1.45 -4.38 -12.75
C SER A 138 1.32 -3.06 -12.00
N THR A 139 1.73 -1.95 -12.62
CA THR A 139 1.27 -0.63 -12.21
C THR A 139 -0.20 -0.45 -12.61
N ASP A 140 -0.91 0.46 -11.97
CA ASP A 140 -2.33 0.70 -12.22
C ASP A 140 -2.62 1.02 -13.69
N ASN A 141 -1.72 1.78 -14.32
CA ASN A 141 -1.82 2.16 -15.72
C ASN A 141 -1.66 0.96 -16.65
N THR A 142 -0.63 0.15 -16.45
CA THR A 142 -0.35 -1.06 -17.23
C THR A 142 -1.44 -2.11 -17.06
N TYR A 143 -1.96 -2.25 -15.84
CA TYR A 143 -3.07 -3.15 -15.58
C TYR A 143 -4.37 -2.69 -16.26
N LYS A 144 -4.68 -1.39 -16.24
CA LYS A 144 -5.86 -0.83 -16.89
C LYS A 144 -5.88 -1.12 -18.40
N VAL A 145 -4.77 -0.86 -19.09
CA VAL A 145 -4.61 -1.17 -20.51
C VAL A 145 -4.77 -2.68 -20.77
N PHE A 146 -4.20 -3.51 -19.89
CA PHE A 146 -4.35 -4.95 -19.99
C PHE A 146 -5.80 -5.40 -19.79
N ALA A 147 -6.50 -4.90 -18.79
CA ALA A 147 -7.86 -5.29 -18.47
C ALA A 147 -8.83 -5.00 -19.64
N GLU A 148 -8.68 -3.85 -20.31
CA GLU A 148 -9.48 -3.48 -21.48
C GLU A 148 -9.30 -4.45 -22.67
N GLN A 149 -8.09 -4.97 -22.83
CA GLN A 149 -7.76 -5.93 -23.90
C GLN A 149 -8.10 -7.36 -23.54
N SER A 150 -7.83 -7.75 -22.29
CA SER A 150 -7.93 -9.14 -21.80
C SER A 150 -9.35 -9.65 -21.81
N GLU A 151 -10.35 -8.82 -21.55
CA GLU A 151 -11.76 -9.23 -21.57
C GLU A 151 -12.19 -9.72 -22.95
N LYS A 152 -11.81 -9.02 -24.01
CA LYS A 152 -12.12 -9.39 -25.40
C LYS A 152 -11.40 -10.70 -25.78
N VAL A 153 -10.12 -10.80 -25.40
CA VAL A 153 -9.32 -12.00 -25.70
C VAL A 153 -9.86 -13.21 -24.95
N LEU A 154 -10.25 -13.05 -23.68
CA LEU A 154 -10.79 -14.14 -22.88
C LEU A 154 -12.14 -14.63 -23.42
N ARG A 155 -13.06 -13.71 -23.76
CA ARG A 155 -14.33 -14.07 -24.38
C ARG A 155 -14.13 -14.85 -25.68
N ALA A 156 -13.28 -14.36 -26.57
CA ALA A 156 -12.98 -15.05 -27.84
C ALA A 156 -12.34 -16.43 -27.62
N ALA A 157 -11.49 -16.59 -26.61
CA ALA A 157 -10.88 -17.87 -26.26
C ALA A 157 -11.91 -18.87 -25.70
N ILE A 158 -12.84 -18.41 -24.86
CA ILE A 158 -13.92 -19.21 -24.30
C ILE A 158 -14.89 -19.69 -25.44
N ASP A 159 -15.33 -18.76 -26.29
CA ASP A 159 -16.26 -19.07 -27.39
C ASP A 159 -15.64 -20.07 -28.36
N SER A 160 -14.35 -20.02 -28.58
CA SER A 160 -13.60 -20.91 -29.46
C SER A 160 -13.00 -22.12 -28.75
N GLN A 161 -13.17 -22.25 -27.42
CA GLN A 161 -12.58 -23.31 -26.58
C GLN A 161 -11.05 -23.39 -26.73
N ILE A 162 -10.39 -22.24 -26.95
CA ILE A 162 -8.95 -22.17 -27.17
C ILE A 162 -8.25 -22.03 -25.81
N THR A 163 -7.20 -22.84 -25.61
CA THR A 163 -6.24 -22.67 -24.52
C THR A 163 -4.90 -22.18 -25.06
N ARG A 164 -4.18 -21.44 -24.22
CA ARG A 164 -2.84 -20.94 -24.55
C ARG A 164 -1.87 -21.26 -23.42
N ASP A 165 -0.71 -21.76 -23.78
CA ASP A 165 0.40 -21.95 -22.87
C ASP A 165 1.62 -21.17 -23.33
N VAL A 166 2.54 -20.88 -22.41
CA VAL A 166 3.70 -20.05 -22.64
C VAL A 166 4.97 -20.81 -22.26
N LYS A 167 5.82 -21.01 -23.22
CA LYS A 167 7.18 -21.56 -22.99
C LYS A 167 8.19 -20.44 -23.10
N ILE A 168 8.79 -20.04 -21.98
CA ILE A 168 9.86 -19.03 -21.96
C ILE A 168 11.16 -19.66 -22.43
N ASN A 169 11.74 -19.11 -23.50
CA ASN A 169 13.03 -19.54 -24.05
C ASN A 169 14.18 -18.76 -23.37
N SER A 170 14.05 -17.44 -23.25
CA SER A 170 15.04 -16.60 -22.58
C SER A 170 14.40 -15.36 -21.96
N ALA A 171 15.02 -14.81 -20.92
CA ALA A 171 14.69 -13.52 -20.36
C ALA A 171 16.00 -12.83 -19.95
N ILE A 172 16.35 -11.77 -20.66
CA ILE A 172 17.66 -11.13 -20.56
C ILE A 172 17.44 -9.65 -20.19
N PRO A 173 18.09 -9.15 -19.11
CA PRO A 173 18.08 -7.73 -18.81
C PRO A 173 18.88 -6.97 -19.87
N TYR A 174 18.35 -5.84 -20.30
CA TYR A 174 18.95 -4.94 -21.25
C TYR A 174 18.98 -3.52 -20.69
N VAL A 175 20.10 -2.84 -20.83
CA VAL A 175 20.25 -1.44 -20.43
C VAL A 175 20.17 -0.58 -21.69
N ALA A 176 19.18 0.31 -21.74
CA ALA A 176 19.02 1.23 -22.85
C ALA A 176 20.08 2.36 -22.81
N ALA A 177 20.25 3.04 -23.93
CA ALA A 177 21.20 4.15 -24.02
C ALA A 177 20.86 5.34 -23.11
N ASP A 178 19.61 5.47 -22.69
CA ASP A 178 19.12 6.45 -21.72
C ASP A 178 19.31 6.02 -20.25
N GLY A 179 19.90 4.83 -20.02
CA GLY A 179 20.13 4.24 -18.70
C GLY A 179 18.92 3.50 -18.13
N GLY A 180 17.79 3.39 -18.85
CA GLY A 180 16.64 2.59 -18.46
C GLY A 180 16.93 1.10 -18.55
N GLU A 181 16.57 0.33 -17.52
CA GLU A 181 16.66 -1.12 -17.54
C GLU A 181 15.33 -1.73 -17.95
N TYR A 182 15.37 -2.63 -18.94
CA TYR A 182 14.22 -3.43 -19.34
C TYR A 182 14.63 -4.86 -19.66
N TRP A 183 13.66 -5.77 -19.65
CA TRP A 183 13.88 -7.17 -19.95
C TRP A 183 13.34 -7.50 -21.34
N ILE A 184 14.15 -8.19 -22.13
CA ILE A 184 13.73 -8.80 -23.39
C ILE A 184 13.44 -10.26 -23.11
N VAL A 185 12.19 -10.68 -23.32
CA VAL A 185 11.72 -12.04 -23.06
C VAL A 185 11.33 -12.69 -24.38
N ASP A 186 12.09 -13.72 -24.78
CA ASP A 186 11.78 -14.57 -25.94
C ASP A 186 10.94 -15.76 -25.45
N TYR A 187 9.76 -15.96 -26.02
CA TYR A 187 8.86 -17.02 -25.63
C TYR A 187 8.03 -17.56 -26.79
N ASP A 188 7.64 -18.83 -26.68
CA ASP A 188 6.73 -19.47 -27.61
C ASP A 188 5.32 -19.46 -27.03
N LEU A 189 4.37 -18.94 -27.80
CA LEU A 189 2.95 -19.00 -27.50
C LEU A 189 2.36 -20.24 -28.15
N ILE A 190 2.02 -21.24 -27.34
CA ILE A 190 1.45 -22.51 -27.77
C ILE A 190 -0.06 -22.41 -27.67
N THR A 191 -0.75 -22.45 -28.79
CA THR A 191 -2.21 -22.37 -28.84
C THR A 191 -2.80 -23.72 -29.21
N MET A 192 -3.72 -24.22 -28.38
CA MET A 192 -4.43 -25.46 -28.57
C MET A 192 -5.91 -25.15 -28.83
N SER A 193 -6.51 -25.84 -29.80
CA SER A 193 -7.92 -25.74 -30.10
C SER A 193 -8.52 -27.14 -30.20
N PRO A 194 -9.74 -27.40 -29.68
CA PRO A 194 -10.41 -28.72 -29.81
C PRO A 194 -10.61 -29.19 -31.26
N GLN A 195 -10.65 -28.22 -32.18
CA GLN A 195 -10.86 -28.48 -33.60
C GLN A 195 -9.57 -28.82 -34.35
N ASN A 196 -8.43 -28.51 -33.79
CA ASN A 196 -7.12 -28.78 -34.39
C ASN A 196 -6.30 -29.66 -33.46
N THR A 197 -6.01 -30.88 -33.91
CA THR A 197 -5.13 -31.83 -33.20
C THR A 197 -3.66 -31.33 -33.16
N THR A 198 -3.33 -30.26 -33.90
CA THR A 198 -1.97 -29.73 -34.03
C THR A 198 -1.87 -28.45 -33.21
N GLU A 199 -0.88 -28.41 -32.31
CA GLU A 199 -0.51 -27.23 -31.58
C GLU A 199 0.02 -26.14 -32.53
N LYS A 200 -0.54 -24.92 -32.43
CA LYS A 200 0.00 -23.77 -33.16
C LYS A 200 1.02 -23.06 -32.28
N ILE A 201 2.30 -23.15 -32.63
CA ILE A 201 3.39 -22.47 -31.92
C ILE A 201 3.76 -21.21 -32.69
N VAL A 202 3.74 -20.06 -31.99
CA VAL A 202 4.16 -18.79 -32.57
C VAL A 202 5.18 -18.16 -31.62
N PRO A 203 6.41 -17.88 -32.10
CA PRO A 203 7.42 -17.23 -31.30
C PRO A 203 7.14 -15.74 -31.16
N TYR A 204 7.29 -15.24 -29.94
CA TYR A 204 7.10 -13.84 -29.55
C TYR A 204 8.30 -13.30 -28.81
N VAL A 205 8.48 -11.99 -28.86
CA VAL A 205 9.41 -11.25 -28.04
C VAL A 205 8.63 -10.20 -27.26
N ALA A 206 8.73 -10.23 -25.93
CA ALA A 206 8.18 -9.20 -25.07
C ALA A 206 9.28 -8.28 -24.54
N THR A 207 8.98 -6.99 -24.50
CA THR A 207 9.78 -5.96 -23.83
C THR A 207 9.05 -5.56 -22.54
N VAL A 208 9.71 -5.72 -21.40
CA VAL A 208 9.13 -5.50 -20.08
C VAL A 208 9.99 -4.48 -19.32
N TYR A 209 9.40 -3.33 -19.04
CA TYR A 209 10.00 -2.33 -18.16
C TYR A 209 9.48 -2.50 -16.73
N VAL A 210 10.41 -2.50 -15.77
CA VAL A 210 10.14 -2.86 -14.37
C VAL A 210 10.50 -1.72 -13.44
N THR A 211 9.67 -1.50 -12.42
CA THR A 211 9.94 -0.58 -11.31
C THR A 211 9.73 -1.29 -9.98
N PHE A 212 10.32 -0.76 -8.92
CA PHE A 212 10.19 -1.31 -7.57
C PHE A 212 9.48 -0.31 -6.66
N GLN A 213 8.34 -0.70 -6.11
CA GLN A 213 7.51 0.12 -5.24
C GLN A 213 7.24 -0.59 -3.89
N PRO A 214 8.26 -0.85 -3.06
CA PRO A 214 8.13 -1.69 -1.87
C PRO A 214 7.17 -1.13 -0.82
N TYR A 215 6.95 0.18 -0.81
CA TYR A 215 6.12 0.85 0.19
C TYR A 215 4.64 0.97 -0.17
N ASN A 216 4.28 0.76 -1.45
CA ASN A 216 2.91 0.89 -1.94
C ASN A 216 2.11 -0.42 -1.90
N SER A 217 2.73 -1.54 -1.52
CA SER A 217 2.00 -2.80 -1.46
C SER A 217 1.22 -2.93 -0.15
N ARG A 218 -0.06 -3.32 -0.24
CA ARG A 218 -0.89 -3.68 0.90
C ARG A 218 -0.22 -4.79 1.69
N TRP A 219 -0.39 -4.77 3.02
CA TRP A 219 0.21 -5.78 3.91
C TRP A 219 -0.01 -7.23 3.44
N GLU A 220 -1.22 -7.56 3.00
CA GLU A 220 -1.61 -8.86 2.48
C GLU A 220 -0.80 -9.30 1.24
N ASN A 221 -0.34 -8.34 0.45
CA ASN A 221 0.41 -8.58 -0.78
C ASN A 221 1.92 -8.65 -0.58
N ARG A 222 2.43 -8.27 0.61
CA ARG A 222 3.87 -8.28 0.90
C ARG A 222 4.49 -9.66 0.86
N LEU A 223 3.73 -10.70 1.20
CA LEU A 223 4.18 -12.08 1.09
C LEU A 223 4.26 -12.57 -0.36
N LYS A 224 3.39 -12.05 -1.23
CA LYS A 224 3.34 -12.42 -2.66
C LYS A 224 4.31 -11.59 -3.51
N ASN A 225 4.64 -10.38 -3.07
CA ASN A 225 5.54 -9.46 -3.77
C ASN A 225 6.40 -8.68 -2.76
N PRO A 226 7.37 -9.35 -2.13
CA PRO A 226 8.16 -8.76 -1.03
C PRO A 226 9.07 -7.61 -1.46
N ILE A 227 9.53 -7.62 -2.72
CA ILE A 227 10.42 -6.58 -3.26
C ILE A 227 9.67 -5.41 -3.91
N GLY A 228 8.32 -5.48 -3.95
CA GLY A 228 7.50 -4.45 -4.57
C GLY A 228 7.69 -4.34 -6.09
N PHE A 229 7.97 -5.46 -6.74
CA PHE A 229 8.09 -5.54 -8.19
C PHE A 229 6.81 -5.08 -8.88
N LYS A 230 6.95 -4.22 -9.87
CA LYS A 230 5.84 -3.73 -10.69
C LYS A 230 6.30 -3.61 -12.14
N VAL A 231 5.48 -4.13 -13.06
CA VAL A 231 5.66 -3.89 -14.48
C VAL A 231 5.02 -2.55 -14.85
N GLU A 232 5.81 -1.63 -15.35
CA GLU A 232 5.38 -0.29 -15.74
C GLU A 232 4.99 -0.22 -17.21
N LEU A 233 5.75 -0.90 -18.08
CA LEU A 233 5.42 -1.04 -19.50
C LEU A 233 5.56 -2.49 -19.93
N PHE A 234 4.64 -2.91 -20.77
CA PHE A 234 4.66 -4.22 -21.40
C PHE A 234 4.26 -4.07 -22.87
N GLY A 235 5.14 -4.50 -23.76
CA GLY A 235 4.89 -4.62 -25.18
C GLY A 235 5.34 -5.97 -25.67
N ASP A 236 4.61 -6.58 -26.60
CA ASP A 236 5.02 -7.81 -27.24
C ASP A 236 4.69 -7.79 -28.74
N GLU A 237 5.53 -8.44 -29.49
CA GLU A 237 5.40 -8.60 -30.93
C GLU A 237 5.90 -10.00 -31.36
N THR A 238 5.53 -10.40 -32.57
CA THR A 238 6.08 -11.65 -33.11
C THR A 238 7.59 -11.52 -33.32
N LYS A 239 8.33 -12.61 -33.14
CA LYS A 239 9.78 -12.62 -33.28
C LYS A 239 10.22 -12.15 -34.67
N GLU A 240 9.46 -12.49 -35.70
CA GLU A 240 9.70 -12.05 -37.07
C GLU A 240 9.63 -10.52 -37.22
N SER A 241 8.61 -9.89 -36.62
CA SER A 241 8.44 -8.42 -36.59
C SER A 241 9.57 -7.74 -35.83
N TYR A 242 9.93 -8.31 -34.66
CA TYR A 242 11.03 -7.80 -33.85
C TYR A 242 12.36 -7.82 -34.61
N ASP A 243 12.71 -8.96 -35.23
CA ASP A 243 13.96 -9.11 -35.99
C ASP A 243 14.01 -8.17 -37.21
N ALA A 244 12.87 -7.96 -37.87
CA ALA A 244 12.79 -7.01 -39.00
C ALA A 244 13.07 -5.57 -38.55
N ARG A 245 12.47 -5.16 -37.43
CA ARG A 245 12.65 -3.83 -36.84
C ARG A 245 14.10 -3.59 -36.39
N GLU A 246 14.72 -4.60 -35.75
CA GLU A 246 16.12 -4.48 -35.30
C GLU A 246 17.10 -4.38 -36.50
N LYS A 247 16.85 -5.12 -37.57
CA LYS A 247 17.65 -5.00 -38.82
C LYS A 247 17.52 -3.60 -39.43
N GLU A 248 16.34 -3.01 -39.41
CA GLU A 248 16.11 -1.67 -39.94
C GLU A 248 16.84 -0.60 -39.11
N LYS A 249 16.82 -0.70 -37.78
CA LYS A 249 17.57 0.19 -36.90
C LYS A 249 19.07 0.15 -37.15
N ILE A 250 19.64 -1.04 -37.33
CA ILE A 250 21.06 -1.21 -37.63
C ILE A 250 21.43 -0.58 -38.98
N LYS A 251 20.52 -0.68 -39.97
CA LYS A 251 20.72 -0.09 -41.30
C LYS A 251 20.66 1.45 -41.26
N ASN A 252 19.80 2.04 -40.44
CA ASN A 252 19.65 3.49 -40.34
C ASN A 252 20.72 4.15 -39.43
N ASN A 253 21.45 3.39 -38.64
CA ASN A 253 22.55 3.87 -37.77
C ASN A 253 23.95 3.73 -38.45
N ARG A 254 24.00 3.29 -39.70
CA ARG A 254 25.21 3.26 -40.54
C ARG A 254 25.20 4.37 -41.56
#